data_65c814ee308fbb91e9175742d6b5ce35
#
_entry.id   65c814ee308fbb91e9175742d6b5ce35
#
_cell.length_a   1.000
_cell.length_b   1.000
_cell.length_c   1.000
_cell.angle_alpha   90.00
_cell.angle_beta   90.00
_cell.angle_gamma   90.00
#
_symmetry.space_group_name_H-M   'P 1'
#
loop_
_entity.id
_entity.type
_entity.pdbx_description
1 polymer ?
#
loop_
_entity_poly.entity_id
_entity_poly.type
_entity_poly.pdbx_seq_one_letter_code
_entity_poly.pdbx_strand_id
1 'polypeptide(L)'
;MFSYCQYKSPALSTSRWIYLLQLGRVSYAEGLRVQAEVVAARKAGLIGDTLILLEHPPVLTLGRNASRANILADDETLASKGITIHEINRGGDVTYHGPGQLVGYPIFDLRGDLPGKKGPHLGPVDFVRLMEEAIIHTCKDFGVPAQRICKLTGVWTYAGGTIREKKIAAIGIHVSQAVTSHGFALNVTTDLRDFDLIVPCGITDKTVTSLELESPQTPPPTLAEASNRISANFGRVFGRQMLAIESLDELLAHSA
;
A
#
# COMPACT_ATOMS: atom_id res chain seq x y z
N MET A 1 44.62 -28.74 26.05
CA MET A 1 44.08 -27.39 25.89
C MET A 1 43.33 -27.37 24.54
N PHE A 2 42.06 -27.73 24.51
CA PHE A 2 41.27 -27.84 23.28
C PHE A 2 40.49 -26.54 23.07
N SER A 3 40.87 -25.82 22.01
CA SER A 3 40.22 -24.59 21.60
C SER A 3 38.88 -24.93 20.97
N TYR A 4 37.77 -24.59 21.61
CA TYR A 4 36.43 -24.68 21.04
C TYR A 4 36.27 -23.57 19.98
N CYS A 5 36.27 -23.99 18.71
CA CYS A 5 35.90 -23.13 17.62
C CYS A 5 34.37 -22.92 17.70
N GLN A 6 33.95 -21.73 18.17
CA GLN A 6 32.52 -21.34 18.15
C GLN A 6 32.08 -21.20 16.67
N TYR A 7 31.28 -22.14 16.24
CA TYR A 7 30.55 -22.04 14.97
C TYR A 7 29.53 -20.90 15.13
N LYS A 8 29.85 -19.73 14.59
CA LYS A 8 28.84 -18.68 14.36
C LYS A 8 27.91 -19.22 13.28
N SER A 9 26.68 -19.55 13.68
CA SER A 9 25.60 -19.77 12.71
C SER A 9 25.55 -18.57 11.76
N PRO A 10 25.50 -18.77 10.43
CA PRO A 10 25.31 -17.67 9.52
C PRO A 10 23.98 -17.02 9.87
N ALA A 11 23.98 -15.72 10.11
CA ALA A 11 22.77 -14.93 10.24
C ALA A 11 21.88 -15.27 9.04
N LEU A 12 20.69 -15.80 9.29
CA LEU A 12 19.69 -16.09 8.26
C LEU A 12 19.51 -14.80 7.45
N SER A 13 19.86 -14.85 6.18
CA SER A 13 19.70 -13.71 5.27
C SER A 13 18.23 -13.28 5.31
N THR A 14 17.95 -12.15 5.97
CA THR A 14 16.62 -11.53 6.09
C THR A 14 16.03 -11.14 4.72
N SER A 15 16.80 -11.29 3.65
CA SER A 15 16.45 -10.93 2.28
C SER A 15 15.47 -11.89 1.59
N ARG A 16 15.21 -13.09 2.16
CA ARG A 16 14.37 -14.12 1.53
C ARG A 16 12.87 -13.93 1.75
N TRP A 17 12.47 -13.22 2.80
CA TRP A 17 11.09 -13.11 3.25
C TRP A 17 10.59 -11.67 3.20
N ILE A 18 9.29 -11.53 2.95
CA ILE A 18 8.51 -10.34 3.28
C ILE A 18 7.53 -10.78 4.36
N TYR A 19 7.60 -10.16 5.55
CA TYR A 19 6.61 -10.38 6.58
C TYR A 19 5.27 -9.79 6.15
N LEU A 20 4.20 -10.54 6.36
CA LEU A 20 2.83 -10.13 6.03
C LEU A 20 2.04 -9.98 7.33
N LEU A 21 1.69 -8.75 7.68
CA LEU A 21 0.84 -8.42 8.81
C LEU A 21 -0.53 -7.95 8.31
N GLN A 22 -1.60 -8.68 8.65
CA GLN A 22 -2.97 -8.35 8.28
C GLN A 22 -3.73 -7.87 9.51
N LEU A 23 -4.15 -6.60 9.53
CA LEU A 23 -4.76 -5.97 10.72
C LEU A 23 -6.29 -5.91 10.67
N GLY A 24 -6.92 -6.31 9.54
CA GLY A 24 -8.36 -6.10 9.36
C GLY A 24 -8.70 -4.61 9.30
N ARG A 25 -9.86 -4.22 9.87
CA ARG A 25 -10.30 -2.82 9.90
C ARG A 25 -9.80 -2.15 11.17
N VAL A 26 -8.94 -1.14 11.02
CA VAL A 26 -8.37 -0.35 12.12
C VAL A 26 -8.52 1.15 11.86
N SER A 27 -8.61 1.95 12.91
CA SER A 27 -8.62 3.41 12.78
C SER A 27 -7.37 3.91 12.06
N TYR A 28 -7.45 5.08 11.42
CA TYR A 28 -6.29 5.64 10.73
C TYR A 28 -5.13 5.93 11.70
N ALA A 29 -5.45 6.43 12.90
CA ALA A 29 -4.48 6.68 13.95
C ALA A 29 -3.76 5.39 14.40
N GLU A 30 -4.50 4.28 14.56
CA GLU A 30 -3.92 2.99 14.91
C GLU A 30 -3.04 2.45 13.77
N GLY A 31 -3.48 2.54 12.52
CA GLY A 31 -2.66 2.17 11.36
C GLY A 31 -1.35 2.96 11.28
N LEU A 32 -1.38 4.27 11.59
CA LEU A 32 -0.18 5.09 11.66
C LEU A 32 0.75 4.69 12.83
N ARG A 33 0.18 4.34 14.00
CA ARG A 33 0.96 3.86 15.16
C ARG A 33 1.72 2.59 14.82
N VAL A 34 1.01 1.56 14.33
CA VAL A 34 1.63 0.29 13.91
C VAL A 34 2.69 0.52 12.83
N GLN A 35 2.36 1.35 11.83
CA GLN A 35 3.31 1.69 10.77
C GLN A 35 4.59 2.33 11.33
N ALA A 36 4.47 3.25 12.29
CA ALA A 36 5.62 3.94 12.90
C ALA A 36 6.54 2.97 13.66
N GLU A 37 5.97 2.03 14.40
CA GLU A 37 6.72 0.99 15.13
C GLU A 37 7.45 0.06 14.18
N VAL A 38 6.79 -0.43 13.13
CA VAL A 38 7.42 -1.29 12.10
C VAL A 38 8.52 -0.54 11.35
N VAL A 39 8.31 0.75 11.02
CA VAL A 39 9.35 1.59 10.40
C VAL A 39 10.55 1.77 11.33
N ALA A 40 10.33 2.02 12.61
CA ALA A 40 11.42 2.16 13.59
C ALA A 40 12.23 0.86 13.73
N ALA A 41 11.56 -0.27 13.88
CA ALA A 41 12.20 -1.59 13.97
C ALA A 41 12.97 -1.93 12.68
N ARG A 42 12.38 -1.61 11.50
CA ARG A 42 13.06 -1.84 10.21
C ARG A 42 14.31 -0.97 10.03
N LYS A 43 14.24 0.30 10.44
CA LYS A 43 15.40 1.22 10.44
C LYS A 43 16.52 0.76 11.36
N ALA A 44 16.17 0.21 12.50
CA ALA A 44 17.11 -0.37 13.45
C ALA A 44 17.70 -1.72 12.97
N GLY A 45 17.19 -2.29 11.85
CA GLY A 45 17.61 -3.59 11.34
C GLY A 45 17.13 -4.78 12.18
N LEU A 46 16.15 -4.55 13.08
CA LEU A 46 15.61 -5.57 13.96
C LEU A 46 14.68 -6.54 13.24
N ILE A 47 13.95 -6.08 12.23
CA ILE A 47 13.03 -6.89 11.42
C ILE A 47 13.34 -6.78 9.93
N GLY A 48 12.83 -7.73 9.15
CA GLY A 48 12.89 -7.69 7.68
C GLY A 48 11.87 -6.75 7.05
N ASP A 49 11.84 -6.74 5.71
CA ASP A 49 10.84 -5.99 4.98
C ASP A 49 9.44 -6.55 5.27
N THR A 50 8.48 -5.66 5.47
CA THR A 50 7.13 -6.00 5.95
C THR A 50 6.08 -5.37 5.06
N LEU A 51 5.05 -6.12 4.68
CA LEU A 51 3.83 -5.62 4.07
C LEU A 51 2.72 -5.66 5.11
N ILE A 52 2.18 -4.50 5.47
CA ILE A 52 0.99 -4.39 6.30
C ILE A 52 -0.21 -4.22 5.39
N LEU A 53 -1.23 -5.06 5.53
CA LEU A 53 -2.51 -4.96 4.83
C LEU A 53 -3.62 -4.69 5.83
N LEU A 54 -4.48 -3.73 5.51
CA LEU A 54 -5.55 -3.30 6.40
C LEU A 54 -6.68 -2.58 5.63
N GLU A 55 -7.72 -2.23 6.34
CA GLU A 55 -8.83 -1.40 5.92
C GLU A 55 -9.02 -0.28 6.94
N HIS A 56 -9.42 0.92 6.51
CA HIS A 56 -9.73 2.03 7.40
C HIS A 56 -11.24 2.34 7.42
N PRO A 57 -11.78 2.86 8.55
CA PRO A 57 -13.01 3.65 8.52
C PRO A 57 -12.87 4.87 7.60
N PRO A 58 -13.97 5.54 7.24
CA PRO A 58 -13.94 6.70 6.36
C PRO A 58 -12.97 7.79 6.86
N VAL A 59 -11.99 8.18 6.02
CA VAL A 59 -10.98 9.16 6.35
C VAL A 59 -10.44 9.85 5.09
N LEU A 60 -10.21 11.16 5.16
CA LEU A 60 -9.46 11.93 4.18
C LEU A 60 -8.03 12.13 4.65
N THR A 61 -7.06 11.91 3.77
CA THR A 61 -5.65 12.15 4.08
C THR A 61 -5.07 13.19 3.13
N LEU A 62 -4.41 14.20 3.71
CA LEU A 62 -3.72 15.26 2.98
C LEU A 62 -2.23 14.93 2.95
N GLY A 63 -1.71 14.64 1.76
CA GLY A 63 -0.28 14.43 1.53
C GLY A 63 0.49 15.76 1.48
N ARG A 64 1.81 15.69 1.28
CA ARG A 64 2.70 16.85 1.29
C ARG A 64 2.37 17.94 0.25
N ASN A 65 1.71 17.57 -0.84
CA ASN A 65 1.33 18.48 -1.91
C ASN A 65 -0.15 18.85 -1.85
N ALA A 66 -0.86 18.46 -0.78
CA ALA A 66 -2.28 18.65 -0.68
C ALA A 66 -2.63 20.11 -0.40
N SER A 67 -3.71 20.55 -1.03
CA SER A 67 -4.42 21.79 -0.66
C SER A 67 -5.73 21.42 0.01
N ARG A 68 -6.06 22.07 1.14
CA ARG A 68 -7.37 21.94 1.78
C ARG A 68 -8.51 22.37 0.83
N ALA A 69 -8.22 23.23 -0.14
CA ALA A 69 -9.16 23.62 -1.19
C ALA A 69 -9.59 22.46 -2.11
N ASN A 70 -8.85 21.34 -2.10
CA ASN A 70 -9.21 20.12 -2.81
C ASN A 70 -10.22 19.24 -2.04
N ILE A 71 -10.63 19.65 -0.83
CA ILE A 71 -11.77 19.08 -0.11
C ILE A 71 -12.99 19.92 -0.47
N LEU A 72 -13.94 19.34 -1.18
CA LEU A 72 -15.15 20.01 -1.66
C LEU A 72 -16.28 19.99 -0.64
N ALA A 73 -16.29 18.98 0.24
CA ALA A 73 -17.29 18.85 1.29
C ALA A 73 -17.01 19.85 2.43
N ASP A 74 -18.10 20.40 2.99
CA ASP A 74 -18.03 21.18 4.23
C ASP A 74 -17.86 20.28 5.46
N ASP A 75 -17.53 20.90 6.59
CA ASP A 75 -17.27 20.19 7.84
C ASP A 75 -18.52 19.47 8.38
N GLU A 76 -19.75 19.98 8.10
CA GLU A 76 -21.02 19.35 8.49
C GLU A 76 -21.23 18.04 7.71
N THR A 77 -21.01 18.06 6.41
CA THR A 77 -21.08 16.86 5.54
C THR A 77 -20.07 15.81 5.99
N LEU A 78 -18.82 16.19 6.26
CA LEU A 78 -17.79 15.27 6.73
C LEU A 78 -18.15 14.66 8.09
N ALA A 79 -18.64 15.48 9.03
CA ALA A 79 -19.06 15.03 10.36
C ALA A 79 -20.25 14.06 10.27
N SER A 80 -21.25 14.35 9.42
CA SER A 80 -22.43 13.48 9.21
C SER A 80 -22.07 12.12 8.66
N LYS A 81 -20.99 12.03 7.87
CA LYS A 81 -20.45 10.78 7.32
C LYS A 81 -19.42 10.11 8.24
N GLY A 82 -19.07 10.70 9.38
CA GLY A 82 -18.03 10.21 10.28
C GLY A 82 -16.64 10.26 9.68
N ILE A 83 -16.41 11.12 8.69
CA ILE A 83 -15.12 11.25 7.99
C ILE A 83 -14.19 12.15 8.78
N THR A 84 -13.02 11.64 9.15
CA THR A 84 -11.94 12.42 9.78
C THR A 84 -10.92 12.88 8.74
N ILE A 85 -10.18 13.96 9.05
CA ILE A 85 -9.11 14.49 8.19
C ILE A 85 -7.78 14.35 8.92
N HIS A 86 -6.77 13.84 8.21
CA HIS A 86 -5.39 13.71 8.72
C HIS A 86 -4.38 14.30 7.73
N GLU A 87 -3.55 15.22 8.22
CA GLU A 87 -2.38 15.72 7.49
C GLU A 87 -1.21 14.78 7.72
N ILE A 88 -0.57 14.36 6.65
CA ILE A 88 0.46 13.32 6.68
C ILE A 88 1.60 13.59 5.69
N ASN A 89 2.72 12.90 5.88
CA ASN A 89 3.95 13.14 5.11
C ASN A 89 4.11 12.27 3.86
N ARG A 90 3.07 11.51 3.42
CA ARG A 90 3.14 10.77 2.14
C ARG A 90 3.27 11.72 0.95
N GLY A 91 3.79 11.19 -0.16
CA GLY A 91 3.71 11.90 -1.44
C GLY A 91 2.26 12.02 -1.94
N GLY A 92 2.05 12.96 -2.85
CA GLY A 92 0.74 13.21 -3.46
C GLY A 92 -0.10 14.24 -2.72
N ASP A 93 -1.35 14.36 -3.17
CA ASP A 93 -2.36 15.33 -2.75
C ASP A 93 -3.40 14.66 -1.81
N VAL A 94 -4.64 15.17 -1.77
CA VAL A 94 -5.73 14.59 -1.00
C VAL A 94 -6.15 13.23 -1.58
N THR A 95 -6.53 12.30 -0.70
CA THR A 95 -7.21 11.06 -1.07
C THR A 95 -8.18 10.61 0.02
N TYR A 96 -9.07 9.69 -0.34
CA TYR A 96 -10.04 9.06 0.55
C TYR A 96 -9.64 7.61 0.84
N HIS A 97 -9.83 7.19 2.09
CA HIS A 97 -9.82 5.79 2.49
C HIS A 97 -11.14 5.47 3.19
N GLY A 98 -11.64 4.25 3.00
CA GLY A 98 -12.88 3.82 3.62
C GLY A 98 -13.14 2.32 3.45
N PRO A 99 -14.30 1.84 3.97
CA PRO A 99 -14.70 0.44 3.87
C PRO A 99 -14.69 -0.08 2.44
N GLY A 100 -14.21 -1.32 2.27
CA GLY A 100 -14.05 -1.96 0.96
C GLY A 100 -12.80 -1.56 0.20
N GLN A 101 -11.93 -0.68 0.76
CA GLN A 101 -10.66 -0.32 0.18
C GLN A 101 -9.51 -1.06 0.88
N LEU A 102 -8.75 -1.84 0.12
CA LEU A 102 -7.56 -2.52 0.63
C LEU A 102 -6.37 -1.55 0.66
N VAL A 103 -5.92 -1.21 1.86
CA VAL A 103 -4.75 -0.37 2.08
C VAL A 103 -3.53 -1.25 2.36
N GLY A 104 -2.41 -0.95 1.71
CA GLY A 104 -1.15 -1.64 1.92
C GLY A 104 -0.02 -0.68 2.24
N TYR A 105 0.69 -0.96 3.34
CA TYR A 105 1.90 -0.24 3.75
C TYR A 105 3.12 -1.15 3.62
N PRO A 106 3.84 -1.13 2.48
CA PRO A 106 5.12 -1.82 2.35
C PRO A 106 6.22 -1.03 3.05
N ILE A 107 6.75 -1.56 4.14
CA ILE A 107 7.85 -1.01 4.93
C ILE A 107 9.12 -1.75 4.54
N PHE A 108 9.86 -1.18 3.60
CA PHE A 108 11.01 -1.81 2.94
C PHE A 108 12.27 -0.96 3.10
N ASP A 109 13.40 -1.60 3.31
CA ASP A 109 14.69 -0.94 3.21
C ASP A 109 15.17 -0.98 1.75
N LEU A 110 15.20 0.18 1.12
CA LEU A 110 15.59 0.32 -0.28
C LEU A 110 17.07 0.04 -0.56
N ARG A 111 17.90 -0.12 0.49
CA ARG A 111 19.30 -0.57 0.40
C ARG A 111 19.39 -2.09 0.21
N GLY A 112 18.35 -2.82 0.58
CA GLY A 112 18.27 -4.27 0.45
C GLY A 112 18.44 -4.77 -0.98
N ASP A 113 18.40 -6.10 -1.14
CA ASP A 113 18.42 -6.73 -2.46
C ASP A 113 17.01 -6.69 -3.04
N LEU A 114 16.78 -5.72 -3.92
CA LEU A 114 15.48 -5.45 -4.55
C LEU A 114 15.61 -5.51 -6.07
N PRO A 115 14.58 -6.01 -6.78
CA PRO A 115 14.58 -6.08 -8.24
C PRO A 115 14.81 -4.70 -8.88
N GLY A 116 15.67 -4.68 -9.89
CA GLY A 116 15.97 -3.45 -10.63
C GLY A 116 16.89 -2.46 -9.93
N LYS A 117 17.41 -2.77 -8.74
CA LYS A 117 18.39 -1.91 -8.04
C LYS A 117 19.71 -1.84 -8.83
N LYS A 118 20.13 -0.62 -9.19
CA LYS A 118 21.36 -0.36 -9.96
C LYS A 118 22.45 0.37 -9.18
N GLY A 119 22.23 0.68 -7.92
CA GLY A 119 23.12 1.47 -7.07
C GLY A 119 23.04 1.02 -5.61
N PRO A 120 23.48 1.86 -4.68
CA PRO A 120 23.50 1.52 -3.26
C PRO A 120 22.08 1.34 -2.69
N HIS A 121 21.07 1.92 -3.32
CA HIS A 121 19.65 1.76 -2.97
C HIS A 121 18.76 1.85 -4.20
N LEU A 122 17.56 1.26 -4.12
CA LEU A 122 16.52 1.41 -5.14
C LEU A 122 15.92 2.82 -5.04
N GLY A 123 15.68 3.47 -6.19
CA GLY A 123 15.01 4.76 -6.23
C GLY A 123 13.54 4.68 -5.78
N PRO A 124 13.00 5.73 -5.13
CA PRO A 124 11.58 5.75 -4.74
C PRO A 124 10.62 5.56 -5.92
N VAL A 125 10.96 6.08 -7.09
CA VAL A 125 10.15 5.92 -8.31
C VAL A 125 10.15 4.46 -8.77
N ASP A 126 11.31 3.81 -8.77
CA ASP A 126 11.42 2.40 -9.16
C ASP A 126 10.67 1.50 -8.17
N PHE A 127 10.72 1.80 -6.87
CA PHE A 127 9.93 1.11 -5.86
C PHE A 127 8.42 1.26 -6.10
N VAL A 128 7.96 2.47 -6.45
CA VAL A 128 6.56 2.70 -6.85
C VAL A 128 6.21 1.85 -8.08
N ARG A 129 7.10 1.73 -9.06
CA ARG A 129 6.88 0.88 -10.26
C ARG A 129 6.74 -0.60 -9.90
N LEU A 130 7.47 -1.11 -8.91
CA LEU A 130 7.28 -2.48 -8.41
C LEU A 130 5.91 -2.65 -7.73
N MET A 131 5.47 -1.68 -6.92
CA MET A 131 4.12 -1.72 -6.33
C MET A 131 3.03 -1.70 -7.40
N GLU A 132 3.14 -0.81 -8.39
CA GLU A 132 2.19 -0.77 -9.51
C GLU A 132 2.14 -2.11 -10.24
N GLU A 133 3.28 -2.78 -10.44
CA GLU A 133 3.33 -4.11 -11.08
C GLU A 133 2.56 -5.15 -10.26
N ALA A 134 2.77 -5.20 -8.94
CA ALA A 134 2.05 -6.12 -8.07
C ALA A 134 0.53 -5.88 -8.10
N ILE A 135 0.10 -4.62 -8.12
CA ILE A 135 -1.32 -4.25 -8.21
C ILE A 135 -1.89 -4.60 -9.60
N ILE A 136 -1.15 -4.36 -10.68
CA ILE A 136 -1.56 -4.72 -12.05
C ILE A 136 -1.75 -6.25 -12.16
N HIS A 137 -0.83 -7.03 -11.64
CA HIS A 137 -0.99 -8.49 -11.59
C HIS A 137 -2.21 -8.90 -10.76
N THR A 138 -2.46 -8.23 -9.65
CA THR A 138 -3.66 -8.49 -8.82
C THR A 138 -4.95 -8.19 -9.60
N CYS A 139 -5.03 -7.05 -10.27
CA CYS A 139 -6.18 -6.74 -11.14
C CYS A 139 -6.36 -7.81 -12.23
N LYS A 140 -5.27 -8.27 -12.86
CA LYS A 140 -5.29 -9.32 -13.87
C LYS A 140 -5.83 -10.64 -13.32
N ASP A 141 -5.49 -11.01 -12.08
CA ASP A 141 -5.99 -12.24 -11.44
C ASP A 141 -7.52 -12.20 -11.27
N PHE A 142 -8.13 -11.02 -11.23
CA PHE A 142 -9.58 -10.80 -11.21
C PHE A 142 -10.19 -10.52 -12.58
N GLY A 143 -9.42 -10.70 -13.66
CA GLY A 143 -9.88 -10.45 -15.03
C GLY A 143 -9.99 -8.96 -15.40
N VAL A 144 -9.42 -8.05 -14.60
CA VAL A 144 -9.46 -6.60 -14.82
C VAL A 144 -8.18 -6.16 -15.53
N PRO A 145 -8.25 -5.68 -16.79
CA PRO A 145 -7.10 -5.11 -17.48
C PRO A 145 -6.72 -3.78 -16.84
N ALA A 146 -5.51 -3.72 -16.32
CA ALA A 146 -4.98 -2.54 -15.64
C ALA A 146 -3.57 -2.20 -16.11
N GLN A 147 -3.18 -0.93 -15.98
CA GLN A 147 -1.91 -0.42 -16.49
C GLN A 147 -1.43 0.81 -15.75
N ARG A 148 -0.21 1.23 -16.09
CA ARG A 148 0.36 2.54 -15.75
C ARG A 148 0.01 3.57 -16.79
N ILE A 149 -0.17 4.83 -16.35
CA ILE A 149 -0.23 5.97 -17.25
C ILE A 149 1.05 6.81 -17.08
N CYS A 150 1.64 7.24 -18.17
CA CYS A 150 2.83 8.07 -18.15
C CYS A 150 2.58 9.35 -17.33
N LYS A 151 3.49 9.68 -16.41
CA LYS A 151 3.44 10.85 -15.49
C LYS A 151 2.31 10.82 -14.45
N LEU A 152 1.47 9.79 -14.41
CA LEU A 152 0.42 9.64 -13.41
C LEU A 152 0.71 8.43 -12.51
N THR A 153 1.04 8.67 -11.25
CA THR A 153 1.26 7.60 -10.27
C THR A 153 -0.05 6.91 -9.90
N GLY A 154 -0.01 5.58 -9.80
CA GLY A 154 -1.16 4.73 -9.50
C GLY A 154 -1.45 3.72 -10.58
N VAL A 155 -2.50 2.91 -10.38
CA VAL A 155 -2.93 1.90 -11.35
C VAL A 155 -4.29 2.28 -11.91
N TRP A 156 -4.44 2.09 -13.22
CA TRP A 156 -5.56 2.59 -14.01
C TRP A 156 -6.15 1.49 -14.87
N THR A 157 -7.47 1.52 -15.07
CA THR A 157 -8.18 0.60 -15.95
C THR A 157 -8.71 1.34 -17.18
N TYR A 158 -9.01 0.56 -18.22
CA TYR A 158 -9.82 1.01 -19.35
C TYR A 158 -11.20 0.42 -19.24
N ALA A 159 -12.21 1.22 -19.00
CA ALA A 159 -13.59 0.74 -19.01
C ALA A 159 -14.10 0.56 -20.43
N GLY A 160 -14.44 -0.67 -20.79
CA GLY A 160 -15.42 -1.04 -21.82
C GLY A 160 -15.42 -0.22 -23.11
N GLY A 161 -14.24 0.03 -23.73
CA GLY A 161 -14.15 0.72 -25.01
C GLY A 161 -14.34 2.24 -24.95
N THR A 162 -14.47 2.84 -23.78
CA THR A 162 -14.48 4.29 -23.60
C THR A 162 -13.05 4.81 -23.38
N ILE A 163 -12.73 5.98 -23.97
CA ILE A 163 -11.40 6.61 -23.96
C ILE A 163 -11.00 7.14 -22.55
N ARG A 164 -11.81 6.93 -21.52
CA ARG A 164 -11.58 7.50 -20.19
C ARG A 164 -10.97 6.46 -19.26
N GLU A 165 -9.73 6.71 -18.90
CA GLU A 165 -9.00 5.94 -17.89
C GLU A 165 -9.60 6.20 -16.50
N LYS A 166 -9.77 5.13 -15.73
CA LYS A 166 -10.27 5.20 -14.35
C LYS A 166 -9.19 4.70 -13.38
N LYS A 167 -8.98 5.41 -12.29
CA LYS A 167 -8.02 5.00 -11.28
C LYS A 167 -8.61 3.92 -10.39
N ILE A 168 -7.99 2.74 -10.35
CA ILE A 168 -8.39 1.65 -9.47
C ILE A 168 -7.55 1.61 -8.19
N ALA A 169 -6.29 2.09 -8.24
CA ALA A 169 -5.45 2.18 -7.06
C ALA A 169 -4.65 3.48 -7.02
N ALA A 170 -4.66 4.12 -5.86
CA ALA A 170 -3.82 5.26 -5.53
C ALA A 170 -2.52 4.80 -4.85
N ILE A 171 -1.41 5.53 -5.07
CA ILE A 171 -0.11 5.24 -4.46
C ILE A 171 0.53 6.54 -3.98
N GLY A 172 1.01 6.53 -2.74
CA GLY A 172 1.77 7.63 -2.17
C GLY A 172 2.65 7.14 -1.03
N ILE A 173 3.97 7.20 -1.21
CA ILE A 173 4.96 6.78 -0.21
C ILE A 173 5.71 7.96 0.39
N HIS A 174 6.34 7.69 1.53
CA HIS A 174 7.40 8.50 2.08
C HIS A 174 8.64 7.62 2.30
N VAL A 175 9.82 8.19 2.08
CA VAL A 175 11.10 7.50 2.30
C VAL A 175 11.94 8.32 3.27
N SER A 176 12.38 7.68 4.34
CA SER A 176 13.26 8.28 5.35
C SER A 176 14.34 7.29 5.76
N GLN A 177 15.61 7.70 5.67
CA GLN A 177 16.75 6.81 5.92
C GLN A 177 16.71 5.51 5.08
N ALA A 178 16.30 5.65 3.82
CA ALA A 178 16.09 4.56 2.87
C ALA A 178 14.97 3.56 3.24
N VAL A 179 14.20 3.77 4.30
CA VAL A 179 13.04 2.94 4.66
C VAL A 179 11.76 3.63 4.21
N THR A 180 10.88 2.86 3.56
CA THR A 180 9.59 3.32 3.06
C THR A 180 8.53 3.35 4.15
N SER A 181 7.52 4.18 3.98
CA SER A 181 6.28 4.23 4.75
C SER A 181 5.11 4.67 3.88
N HIS A 182 3.89 4.54 4.36
CA HIS A 182 2.67 4.62 3.56
C HIS A 182 2.70 3.59 2.41
N GLY A 183 2.00 3.80 1.32
CA GLY A 183 1.99 2.80 0.27
C GLY A 183 0.88 3.00 -0.74
N PHE A 184 -0.08 2.07 -0.80
CA PHE A 184 -1.15 2.05 -1.80
C PHE A 184 -2.53 1.87 -1.17
N ALA A 185 -3.55 2.22 -1.96
CA ALA A 185 -4.94 1.97 -1.65
C ALA A 185 -5.63 1.43 -2.93
N LEU A 186 -6.06 0.17 -2.90
CA LEU A 186 -6.75 -0.52 -3.98
C LEU A 186 -8.25 -0.54 -3.68
N ASN A 187 -9.05 0.05 -4.55
CA ASN A 187 -10.50 -0.02 -4.44
C ASN A 187 -10.99 -1.42 -4.81
N VAL A 188 -11.56 -2.15 -3.86
CA VAL A 188 -12.11 -3.50 -4.06
C VAL A 188 -13.63 -3.43 -4.18
N THR A 189 -14.32 -3.11 -3.07
CA THR A 189 -15.77 -2.90 -2.98
C THR A 189 -16.10 -1.54 -2.36
N THR A 190 -15.20 -0.58 -2.57
CA THR A 190 -15.23 0.76 -1.98
C THR A 190 -16.43 1.54 -2.49
N ASP A 191 -17.15 2.23 -1.61
CA ASP A 191 -18.15 3.22 -2.03
C ASP A 191 -17.45 4.42 -2.68
N LEU A 192 -17.51 4.48 -4.00
CA LEU A 192 -16.79 5.49 -4.78
C LEU A 192 -17.42 6.88 -4.71
N ARG A 193 -18.67 7.01 -4.20
CA ARG A 193 -19.35 8.31 -4.03
C ARG A 193 -18.62 9.22 -3.04
N ASP A 194 -17.87 8.65 -2.11
CA ASP A 194 -17.10 9.43 -1.15
C ASP A 194 -15.86 10.11 -1.79
N PHE A 195 -15.44 9.70 -2.99
CA PHE A 195 -14.45 10.44 -3.77
C PHE A 195 -14.96 11.75 -4.36
N ASP A 196 -16.31 11.93 -4.46
CA ASP A 196 -16.94 13.19 -4.88
C ASP A 196 -16.77 14.30 -3.84
N LEU A 197 -16.37 13.96 -2.62
CA LEU A 197 -16.09 14.91 -1.54
C LEU A 197 -14.73 15.64 -1.73
N ILE A 198 -13.92 15.21 -2.70
CA ILE A 198 -12.58 15.74 -2.94
C ILE A 198 -12.32 15.93 -4.44
N VAL A 199 -11.32 16.75 -4.78
CA VAL A 199 -10.68 16.74 -6.11
C VAL A 199 -9.44 15.86 -6.02
N PRO A 200 -9.50 14.56 -6.42
CA PRO A 200 -8.39 13.65 -6.22
C PRO A 200 -7.16 14.07 -7.02
N CYS A 201 -6.04 14.39 -6.35
CA CYS A 201 -4.79 14.79 -6.98
C CYS A 201 -4.89 16.02 -7.91
N GLY A 202 -5.88 16.90 -7.72
CA GLY A 202 -6.12 18.04 -8.60
C GLY A 202 -6.50 17.68 -10.03
N ILE A 203 -6.88 16.42 -10.29
CA ILE A 203 -7.22 15.90 -11.62
C ILE A 203 -8.74 15.87 -11.74
N THR A 204 -9.30 16.82 -12.47
CA THR A 204 -10.77 17.00 -12.61
C THR A 204 -11.38 16.15 -13.73
N ASP A 205 -10.58 15.60 -14.63
CA ASP A 205 -11.03 14.88 -15.84
C ASP A 205 -10.95 13.35 -15.73
N LYS A 206 -10.51 12.81 -14.57
CA LYS A 206 -10.36 11.38 -14.35
C LYS A 206 -11.20 10.90 -13.18
N THR A 207 -11.84 9.75 -13.38
CA THR A 207 -12.70 9.11 -12.40
C THR A 207 -11.97 7.99 -11.64
N VAL A 208 -12.55 7.53 -10.55
CA VAL A 208 -12.12 6.35 -9.81
C VAL A 208 -12.99 5.14 -10.19
N THR A 209 -12.48 3.93 -9.93
CA THR A 209 -13.22 2.68 -10.09
C THR A 209 -12.79 1.67 -9.05
N SER A 210 -13.37 0.46 -9.05
CA SER A 210 -13.10 -0.63 -8.12
C SER A 210 -13.02 -1.98 -8.82
N LEU A 211 -12.45 -2.99 -8.15
CA LEU A 211 -12.48 -4.37 -8.66
C LEU A 211 -13.92 -4.87 -8.83
N GLU A 212 -14.83 -4.53 -7.92
CA GLU A 212 -16.24 -4.90 -8.01
C GLU A 212 -16.90 -4.44 -9.32
N LEU A 213 -16.59 -3.21 -9.76
CA LEU A 213 -17.18 -2.64 -10.97
C LEU A 213 -16.54 -3.11 -12.27
N GLU A 214 -15.26 -3.45 -12.24
CA GLU A 214 -14.50 -3.77 -13.46
C GLU A 214 -14.31 -5.29 -13.66
N SER A 215 -14.44 -6.11 -12.60
CA SER A 215 -14.27 -7.55 -12.70
C SER A 215 -15.47 -8.22 -13.37
N PRO A 216 -15.24 -9.18 -14.29
CA PRO A 216 -16.31 -10.00 -14.85
C PRO A 216 -16.79 -11.10 -13.91
N GLN A 217 -16.20 -11.25 -12.72
CA GLN A 217 -16.51 -12.33 -11.79
C GLN A 217 -17.87 -12.15 -11.10
N THR A 218 -18.57 -13.25 -10.89
CA THR A 218 -19.82 -13.29 -10.15
C THR A 218 -19.76 -14.48 -9.16
N PRO A 219 -19.79 -14.24 -7.84
CA PRO A 219 -19.87 -12.93 -7.16
C PRO A 219 -18.62 -12.07 -7.40
N PRO A 220 -18.70 -10.74 -7.15
CA PRO A 220 -17.58 -9.84 -7.29
C PRO A 220 -16.47 -10.15 -6.26
N PRO A 221 -15.21 -9.72 -6.54
CA PRO A 221 -14.07 -9.95 -5.64
C PRO A 221 -14.31 -9.40 -4.24
N THR A 222 -13.94 -10.17 -3.23
CA THR A 222 -13.96 -9.76 -1.83
C THR A 222 -12.64 -9.10 -1.40
N LEU A 223 -12.68 -8.35 -0.28
CA LEU A 223 -11.48 -7.75 0.30
C LEU A 223 -10.45 -8.82 0.72
N ALA A 224 -10.92 -9.95 1.27
CA ALA A 224 -10.06 -11.07 1.67
C ALA A 224 -9.35 -11.71 0.46
N GLU A 225 -10.07 -11.95 -0.64
CA GLU A 225 -9.46 -12.47 -1.88
C GLU A 225 -8.45 -11.48 -2.45
N ALA A 226 -8.77 -10.18 -2.47
CA ALA A 226 -7.85 -9.14 -2.92
C ALA A 226 -6.58 -9.09 -2.05
N SER A 227 -6.72 -9.22 -0.72
CA SER A 227 -5.60 -9.30 0.22
C SER A 227 -4.68 -10.49 -0.06
N ASN A 228 -5.26 -11.67 -0.31
CA ASN A 228 -4.50 -12.87 -0.64
C ASN A 228 -3.77 -12.74 -2.00
N ARG A 229 -4.44 -12.18 -3.01
CA ARG A 229 -3.84 -12.01 -4.34
C ARG A 229 -2.73 -10.97 -4.33
N ILE A 230 -2.95 -9.82 -3.68
CA ILE A 230 -1.92 -8.77 -3.62
C ILE A 230 -0.67 -9.23 -2.86
N SER A 231 -0.82 -9.96 -1.75
CA SER A 231 0.33 -10.50 -1.01
C SER A 231 1.13 -11.49 -1.86
N ALA A 232 0.47 -12.42 -2.55
CA ALA A 232 1.14 -13.35 -3.47
C ALA A 232 1.87 -12.61 -4.61
N ASN A 233 1.24 -11.58 -5.19
CA ASN A 233 1.85 -10.79 -6.26
C ASN A 233 3.00 -9.91 -5.77
N PHE A 234 2.95 -9.40 -4.51
CA PHE A 234 4.11 -8.77 -3.89
C PHE A 234 5.28 -9.75 -3.79
N GLY A 235 5.06 -10.95 -3.26
CA GLY A 235 6.09 -11.98 -3.22
C GLY A 235 6.71 -12.25 -4.59
N ARG A 236 5.87 -12.41 -5.61
CA ARG A 236 6.32 -12.65 -7.01
C ARG A 236 7.15 -11.49 -7.56
N VAL A 237 6.65 -10.27 -7.46
CA VAL A 237 7.29 -9.08 -8.05
C VAL A 237 8.60 -8.75 -7.34
N PHE A 238 8.66 -8.93 -6.03
CA PHE A 238 9.88 -8.70 -5.25
C PHE A 238 10.83 -9.91 -5.20
N GLY A 239 10.45 -11.05 -5.81
CA GLY A 239 11.27 -12.27 -5.84
C GLY A 239 11.48 -12.89 -4.46
N ARG A 240 10.50 -12.76 -3.55
CA ARG A 240 10.58 -13.20 -2.16
C ARG A 240 9.34 -14.00 -1.75
N GLN A 241 9.48 -14.78 -0.68
CA GLN A 241 8.36 -15.51 -0.10
C GLN A 241 7.64 -14.63 0.93
N MET A 242 6.31 -14.79 1.02
CA MET A 242 5.52 -14.11 2.05
C MET A 242 5.47 -14.97 3.31
N LEU A 243 5.76 -14.38 4.47
CA LEU A 243 5.65 -15.02 5.78
C LEU A 243 4.55 -14.32 6.59
N ALA A 244 3.42 -14.99 6.76
CA ALA A 244 2.32 -14.45 7.55
C ALA A 244 2.70 -14.38 9.03
N ILE A 245 2.36 -13.25 9.65
CA ILE A 245 2.58 -12.92 11.06
C ILE A 245 1.22 -12.55 11.65
N GLU A 246 0.90 -13.13 12.82
CA GLU A 246 -0.41 -12.97 13.42
C GLU A 246 -0.60 -11.62 14.15
N SER A 247 0.51 -11.04 14.65
CA SER A 247 0.46 -9.81 15.45
C SER A 247 1.72 -8.96 15.29
N LEU A 248 1.60 -7.68 15.67
CA LEU A 248 2.75 -6.77 15.75
C LEU A 248 3.78 -7.26 16.78
N ASP A 249 3.32 -7.79 17.92
CA ASP A 249 4.20 -8.30 18.99
C ASP A 249 5.01 -9.50 18.48
N GLU A 250 4.39 -10.40 17.74
CA GLU A 250 5.08 -11.51 17.09
C GLU A 250 6.12 -11.01 16.07
N LEU A 251 5.75 -10.04 15.21
CA LEU A 251 6.68 -9.44 14.26
C LEU A 251 7.90 -8.85 14.96
N LEU A 252 7.69 -8.12 16.07
CA LEU A 252 8.75 -7.50 16.83
C LEU A 252 9.57 -8.51 17.63
N ALA A 253 8.99 -9.65 18.04
CA ALA A 253 9.70 -10.75 18.70
C ALA A 253 10.62 -11.53 17.75
N HIS A 254 10.37 -11.52 16.44
CA HIS A 254 11.26 -12.12 15.43
C HIS A 254 12.59 -11.35 15.25
N SER A 255 12.79 -10.28 16.03
CA SER A 255 13.98 -9.42 16.02
C SER A 255 15.14 -9.92 16.93
N ALA A 256 15.03 -11.09 17.51
CA ALA A 256 16.05 -11.66 18.40
C ALA A 256 16.98 -12.66 17.69
#